data_05d9b34e85f67b8ed59487b923ec8ec8
#
_entry.id   05d9b34e85f67b8ed59487b923ec8ec8
#
_cell.length_a   1.000
_cell.length_b   1.000
_cell.length_c   1.000
_cell.angle_alpha   90.00
_cell.angle_beta   90.00
_cell.angle_gamma   90.00
#
_symmetry.space_group_name_H-M   'P 1'
#
loop_
_entity.id
_entity.type
_entity.pdbx_description
1 polymer ?
#
loop_
_entity_poly.entity_id
_entity_poly.type
_entity_poly.pdbx_seq_one_letter_code
_entity_poly.pdbx_strand_id
1 'polypeptide(L)'
;MMRASLLAALLALAPAATAQTQADIPALRKEAKADPAIKAALDDKTRTMDARLEDDGRMVEIILKAIDAKPGERAIDIGSGSGYLALLVSSMVGPKGHVDMHNTPGWINQFPTMEPERQKIRIKQPNIGWVTTTWTDISGAPNSYDIIVMGQVYHDVFLEGESNDAMNERLFAMLKPGGRVVIEDHDAIETMPLAQQVGLHRISHGDVAGQMIRAGFTLKTMTLLESTHDDRRFNVFRPGVRGRTDRFVAVFEKPLK
;
A
#
# COMPACT_ATOMS: atom_id res chain seq x y z
N MET A 1 52.17 33.09 10.45
CA MET A 1 51.92 32.01 9.47
C MET A 1 50.57 31.38 9.82
N MET A 2 49.49 31.84 9.19
CA MET A 2 48.13 31.30 9.37
C MET A 2 47.88 30.23 8.29
N ARG A 3 47.58 29.02 8.73
CA ARG A 3 47.13 27.93 7.83
C ARG A 3 45.63 28.03 7.65
N ALA A 4 45.20 28.33 6.44
CA ALA A 4 43.81 28.25 6.05
C ALA A 4 43.43 26.77 5.74
N SER A 5 42.47 26.22 6.50
CA SER A 5 41.88 24.89 6.21
C SER A 5 40.76 25.08 5.21
N LEU A 6 40.90 24.54 4.01
CA LEU A 6 39.79 24.40 3.06
C LEU A 6 38.89 23.26 3.53
N LEU A 7 37.65 23.60 3.89
CA LEU A 7 36.59 22.64 4.02
C LEU A 7 36.04 22.36 2.62
N ALA A 8 36.25 21.15 2.10
CA ALA A 8 35.62 20.70 0.88
C ALA A 8 34.18 20.19 1.25
N ALA A 9 33.17 20.94 0.80
CA ALA A 9 31.79 20.48 0.89
C ALA A 9 31.53 19.41 -0.19
N LEU A 10 31.34 18.16 0.22
CA LEU A 10 30.80 17.14 -0.66
C LEU A 10 29.33 17.48 -0.93
N LEU A 11 29.00 17.97 -2.12
CA LEU A 11 27.65 17.96 -2.64
C LEU A 11 27.29 16.49 -2.95
N ALA A 12 26.45 15.89 -2.13
CA ALA A 12 25.79 14.63 -2.48
C ALA A 12 24.82 14.92 -3.63
N LEU A 13 25.13 14.39 -4.82
CA LEU A 13 24.17 14.36 -5.93
C LEU A 13 22.97 13.52 -5.49
N ALA A 14 21.81 14.17 -5.36
CA ALA A 14 20.55 13.45 -5.23
C ALA A 14 20.36 12.55 -6.48
N PRO A 15 19.90 11.30 -6.30
CA PRO A 15 19.59 10.46 -7.45
C PRO A 15 18.55 11.15 -8.33
N ALA A 16 18.78 11.15 -9.64
CA ALA A 16 17.86 11.71 -10.61
C ALA A 16 16.46 11.12 -10.40
N ALA A 17 15.47 11.99 -10.26
CA ALA A 17 14.07 11.59 -10.25
C ALA A 17 13.82 10.77 -11.54
N THR A 18 13.42 9.51 -11.39
CA THR A 18 12.99 8.70 -12.52
C THR A 18 11.80 9.40 -13.16
N ALA A 19 11.91 9.70 -14.45
CA ALA A 19 10.87 10.36 -15.20
C ALA A 19 9.55 9.58 -15.03
N GLN A 20 8.53 10.25 -14.50
CA GLN A 20 7.19 9.72 -14.36
C GLN A 20 6.60 9.60 -15.76
N THR A 21 6.62 8.40 -16.35
CA THR A 21 5.95 8.14 -17.62
C THR A 21 4.50 7.79 -17.30
N GLN A 22 3.57 8.51 -17.93
CA GLN A 22 2.15 8.13 -17.86
C GLN A 22 2.00 6.69 -18.37
N ALA A 23 1.53 5.82 -17.49
CA ALA A 23 1.46 4.40 -17.78
C ALA A 23 0.33 4.10 -18.79
N ASP A 24 0.58 3.23 -19.77
CA ASP A 24 -0.48 2.66 -20.58
C ASP A 24 -1.29 1.65 -19.74
N ILE A 25 -2.31 2.14 -19.06
CA ILE A 25 -3.15 1.35 -18.14
C ILE A 25 -3.77 0.13 -18.85
N PRO A 26 -4.35 0.23 -20.06
CA PRO A 26 -4.83 -0.94 -20.80
C PRO A 26 -3.76 -2.01 -21.02
N ALA A 27 -2.54 -1.61 -21.38
CA ALA A 27 -1.42 -2.56 -21.59
C ALA A 27 -1.00 -3.21 -20.26
N LEU A 28 -0.87 -2.43 -19.19
CA LEU A 28 -0.56 -2.95 -17.84
C LEU A 28 -1.61 -3.94 -17.35
N ARG A 29 -2.89 -3.63 -17.50
CA ARG A 29 -4.00 -4.54 -17.15
C ARG A 29 -3.92 -5.83 -17.93
N LYS A 30 -3.67 -5.76 -19.25
CA LYS A 30 -3.53 -6.95 -20.10
C LYS A 30 -2.36 -7.82 -19.66
N GLU A 31 -1.21 -7.21 -19.39
CA GLU A 31 -0.02 -7.93 -18.90
C GLU A 31 -0.29 -8.59 -17.56
N ALA A 32 -0.84 -7.84 -16.59
CA ALA A 32 -1.14 -8.35 -15.26
C ALA A 32 -2.16 -9.51 -15.29
N LYS A 33 -3.21 -9.40 -16.10
CA LYS A 33 -4.20 -10.49 -16.30
C LYS A 33 -3.62 -11.73 -16.97
N ALA A 34 -2.52 -11.61 -17.70
CA ALA A 34 -1.83 -12.76 -18.31
C ALA A 34 -0.92 -13.50 -17.31
N ASP A 35 -0.62 -12.91 -16.16
CA ASP A 35 0.19 -13.54 -15.11
C ASP A 35 -0.59 -14.70 -14.46
N PRO A 36 -0.04 -15.96 -14.50
CA PRO A 36 -0.75 -17.11 -13.95
C PRO A 36 -1.03 -17.03 -12.46
N ALA A 37 -0.13 -16.42 -11.66
CA ALA A 37 -0.31 -16.27 -10.22
C ALA A 37 -1.43 -15.28 -9.90
N ILE A 38 -1.46 -14.15 -10.59
CA ILE A 38 -2.54 -13.15 -10.46
C ILE A 38 -3.87 -13.77 -10.87
N LYS A 39 -3.90 -14.46 -12.02
CA LYS A 39 -5.11 -15.15 -12.48
C LYS A 39 -5.61 -16.16 -11.45
N ALA A 40 -4.74 -16.99 -10.91
CA ALA A 40 -5.10 -17.97 -9.88
C ALA A 40 -5.66 -17.30 -8.61
N ALA A 41 -5.06 -16.19 -8.16
CA ALA A 41 -5.56 -15.43 -7.01
C ALA A 41 -6.94 -14.81 -7.27
N LEU A 42 -7.18 -14.26 -8.45
CA LEU A 42 -8.47 -13.69 -8.84
C LEU A 42 -9.57 -14.76 -8.96
N ASP A 43 -9.22 -15.95 -9.43
CA ASP A 43 -10.12 -17.10 -9.60
C ASP A 43 -10.35 -17.88 -8.29
N ASP A 44 -9.67 -17.53 -7.19
CA ASP A 44 -9.77 -18.24 -5.91
C ASP A 44 -11.24 -18.34 -5.44
N LYS A 45 -11.72 -19.58 -5.27
CA LYS A 45 -13.11 -19.88 -4.93
C LYS A 45 -13.49 -19.47 -3.50
N THR A 46 -12.52 -19.15 -2.65
CA THR A 46 -12.78 -18.67 -1.29
C THR A 46 -13.24 -17.20 -1.27
N ARG A 47 -12.99 -16.47 -2.35
CA ARG A 47 -13.41 -15.07 -2.51
C ARG A 47 -14.93 -14.94 -2.64
N THR A 48 -15.51 -13.95 -1.96
CA THR A 48 -16.93 -13.62 -2.06
C THR A 48 -17.25 -12.95 -3.40
N MET A 49 -18.54 -12.96 -3.76
CA MET A 49 -19.01 -12.25 -4.95
C MET A 49 -18.77 -10.74 -4.81
N ASP A 50 -19.03 -10.16 -3.64
CA ASP A 50 -18.83 -8.73 -3.38
C ASP A 50 -17.37 -8.33 -3.61
N ALA A 51 -16.41 -9.11 -3.09
CA ALA A 51 -14.98 -8.87 -3.35
C ALA A 51 -14.63 -8.93 -4.85
N ARG A 52 -15.27 -9.82 -5.62
CA ARG A 52 -15.05 -9.92 -7.08
C ARG A 52 -15.63 -8.72 -7.84
N LEU A 53 -16.75 -8.16 -7.37
CA LEU A 53 -17.35 -6.98 -7.98
C LEU A 53 -16.49 -5.72 -7.84
N GLU A 54 -15.62 -5.68 -6.82
CA GLU A 54 -14.68 -4.57 -6.62
C GLU A 54 -13.47 -4.62 -7.57
N ASP A 55 -13.12 -5.80 -8.08
CA ASP A 55 -11.87 -6.03 -8.80
C ASP A 55 -11.65 -5.07 -9.99
N ASP A 56 -12.67 -4.88 -10.81
CA ASP A 56 -12.57 -4.04 -12.00
C ASP A 56 -12.45 -2.55 -11.65
N GLY A 57 -13.25 -2.08 -10.69
CA GLY A 57 -13.20 -0.71 -10.20
C GLY A 57 -11.87 -0.38 -9.52
N ARG A 58 -11.28 -1.34 -8.82
CA ARG A 58 -9.96 -1.21 -8.18
C ARG A 58 -8.80 -1.40 -9.16
N MET A 59 -9.01 -1.97 -10.33
CA MET A 59 -7.92 -2.41 -11.22
C MET A 59 -6.92 -3.31 -10.48
N VAL A 60 -7.47 -4.25 -9.69
CA VAL A 60 -6.70 -5.01 -8.70
C VAL A 60 -5.55 -5.81 -9.29
N GLU A 61 -5.65 -6.21 -10.55
CA GLU A 61 -4.57 -6.88 -11.27
C GLU A 61 -3.29 -6.03 -11.35
N ILE A 62 -3.40 -4.70 -11.48
CA ILE A 62 -2.25 -3.78 -11.45
C ILE A 62 -1.64 -3.74 -10.04
N ILE A 63 -2.48 -3.70 -9.01
CA ILE A 63 -2.04 -3.72 -7.63
C ILE A 63 -1.30 -5.04 -7.33
N LEU A 64 -1.85 -6.18 -7.72
CA LEU A 64 -1.22 -7.49 -7.54
C LEU A 64 0.10 -7.61 -8.31
N LYS A 65 0.17 -7.04 -9.51
CA LYS A 65 1.41 -6.97 -10.29
C LYS A 65 2.48 -6.15 -9.57
N ALA A 66 2.10 -5.04 -8.95
CA ALA A 66 3.00 -4.21 -8.15
C ALA A 66 3.44 -4.92 -6.86
N ILE A 67 2.54 -5.65 -6.20
CA ILE A 67 2.86 -6.46 -5.03
C ILE A 67 3.85 -7.57 -5.39
N ASP A 68 3.69 -8.20 -6.54
CA ASP A 68 4.59 -9.23 -7.09
C ASP A 68 4.93 -10.35 -6.08
N ALA A 69 3.92 -10.79 -5.32
CA ALA A 69 4.11 -11.78 -4.25
C ALA A 69 4.57 -13.12 -4.78
N LYS A 70 5.59 -13.70 -4.12
CA LYS A 70 6.19 -14.99 -4.49
C LYS A 70 5.79 -16.09 -3.50
N PRO A 71 5.71 -17.35 -3.95
CA PRO A 71 5.46 -18.48 -3.06
C PRO A 71 6.44 -18.53 -1.89
N GLY A 72 5.92 -18.64 -0.67
CA GLY A 72 6.71 -18.74 0.55
C GLY A 72 7.05 -17.39 1.22
N GLU A 73 6.74 -16.24 0.60
CA GLU A 73 6.97 -14.93 1.21
C GLU A 73 6.03 -14.68 2.40
N ARG A 74 6.48 -13.84 3.31
CA ARG A 74 5.70 -13.34 4.43
C ARG A 74 5.28 -11.90 4.17
N ALA A 75 3.98 -11.67 4.20
CA ALA A 75 3.38 -10.36 3.98
C ALA A 75 2.58 -9.86 5.19
N ILE A 76 2.36 -8.54 5.25
CA ILE A 76 1.36 -7.93 6.12
C ILE A 76 0.54 -6.93 5.30
N ASP A 77 -0.77 -7.00 5.46
CA ASP A 77 -1.74 -6.06 4.88
C ASP A 77 -2.19 -5.09 5.98
N ILE A 78 -1.67 -3.87 5.92
CA ILE A 78 -1.90 -2.82 6.92
C ILE A 78 -3.22 -2.12 6.62
N GLY A 79 -4.11 -2.06 7.63
CA GLY A 79 -5.47 -1.55 7.42
C GLY A 79 -6.26 -2.47 6.48
N SER A 80 -6.13 -3.78 6.67
CA SER A 80 -6.67 -4.80 5.76
C SER A 80 -8.20 -4.79 5.62
N GLY A 81 -8.90 -4.06 6.49
CA GLY A 81 -10.36 -4.08 6.53
C GLY A 81 -10.89 -5.51 6.73
N SER A 82 -11.80 -5.94 5.89
CA SER A 82 -12.31 -7.31 5.86
C SER A 82 -11.37 -8.30 5.17
N GLY A 83 -10.19 -7.88 4.68
CA GLY A 83 -9.16 -8.77 4.13
C GLY A 83 -9.17 -8.93 2.62
N TYR A 84 -9.65 -7.94 1.89
CA TYR A 84 -9.73 -7.99 0.43
C TYR A 84 -8.35 -8.26 -0.24
N LEU A 85 -7.33 -7.46 0.06
CA LEU A 85 -5.98 -7.67 -0.48
C LEU A 85 -5.27 -8.84 0.22
N ALA A 86 -5.43 -8.99 1.54
CA ALA A 86 -4.83 -10.09 2.28
C ALA A 86 -5.16 -11.45 1.70
N LEU A 87 -6.41 -11.67 1.29
CA LEU A 87 -6.87 -12.92 0.69
C LEU A 87 -6.18 -13.19 -0.67
N LEU A 88 -6.06 -12.17 -1.50
CA LEU A 88 -5.39 -12.26 -2.80
C LEU A 88 -3.89 -12.55 -2.64
N VAL A 89 -3.23 -11.81 -1.75
CA VAL A 89 -1.80 -12.01 -1.44
C VAL A 89 -1.58 -13.39 -0.83
N SER A 90 -2.46 -13.85 0.07
CA SER A 90 -2.40 -15.19 0.66
C SER A 90 -2.42 -16.30 -0.40
N SER A 91 -3.28 -16.14 -1.41
CA SER A 91 -3.36 -17.07 -2.54
C SER A 91 -2.05 -17.09 -3.35
N MET A 92 -1.40 -15.93 -3.55
CA MET A 92 -0.13 -15.82 -4.30
C MET A 92 1.06 -16.38 -3.53
N VAL A 93 1.19 -16.07 -2.22
CA VAL A 93 2.29 -16.62 -1.41
C VAL A 93 2.12 -18.10 -1.12
N GLY A 94 0.92 -18.63 -1.24
CA GLY A 94 0.59 -20.03 -1.12
C GLY A 94 0.77 -20.60 0.31
N PRO A 95 0.64 -21.92 0.50
CA PRO A 95 0.56 -22.53 1.83
C PRO A 95 1.88 -22.51 2.61
N LYS A 96 3.00 -22.20 1.98
CA LYS A 96 4.31 -22.04 2.64
C LYS A 96 4.60 -20.59 3.01
N GLY A 97 3.83 -19.64 2.47
CA GLY A 97 3.88 -18.24 2.83
C GLY A 97 2.93 -17.90 3.97
N HIS A 98 2.91 -16.63 4.37
CA HIS A 98 2.07 -16.17 5.46
C HIS A 98 1.64 -14.72 5.22
N VAL A 99 0.40 -14.38 5.57
CA VAL A 99 -0.12 -13.01 5.49
C VAL A 99 -0.74 -12.63 6.83
N ASP A 100 -0.21 -11.58 7.47
CA ASP A 100 -0.85 -10.99 8.63
C ASP A 100 -1.81 -9.88 8.18
N MET A 101 -3.06 -9.90 8.68
CA MET A 101 -4.06 -8.86 8.48
C MET A 101 -4.01 -7.90 9.66
N HIS A 102 -3.63 -6.65 9.43
CA HIS A 102 -3.63 -5.62 10.48
C HIS A 102 -4.86 -4.74 10.38
N ASN A 103 -5.48 -4.44 11.54
CA ASN A 103 -6.46 -3.36 11.70
C ASN A 103 -6.27 -2.69 13.07
N THR A 104 -6.60 -1.40 13.16
CA THR A 104 -6.56 -0.70 14.44
C THR A 104 -7.74 -1.09 15.34
N PRO A 105 -7.59 -0.99 16.67
CA PRO A 105 -8.72 -1.14 17.57
C PRO A 105 -9.86 -0.16 17.29
N GLY A 106 -9.52 1.06 16.83
CA GLY A 106 -10.50 2.08 16.41
C GLY A 106 -11.37 1.59 15.26
N TRP A 107 -10.76 1.06 14.22
CA TRP A 107 -11.50 0.52 13.08
C TRP A 107 -12.37 -0.67 13.43
N ILE A 108 -11.86 -1.62 14.23
CA ILE A 108 -12.64 -2.78 14.65
C ILE A 108 -13.90 -2.34 15.43
N ASN A 109 -13.77 -1.34 16.30
CA ASN A 109 -14.90 -0.79 17.03
C ASN A 109 -15.89 -0.02 16.13
N GLN A 110 -15.39 0.73 15.15
CA GLN A 110 -16.22 1.49 14.22
C GLN A 110 -16.95 0.59 13.21
N PHE A 111 -16.32 -0.52 12.81
CA PHE A 111 -16.84 -1.45 11.81
C PHE A 111 -16.99 -2.87 12.38
N PRO A 112 -17.99 -3.12 13.25
CA PRO A 112 -18.11 -4.39 13.99
C PRO A 112 -18.37 -5.62 13.09
N THR A 113 -18.77 -5.42 11.84
CA THR A 113 -18.93 -6.51 10.86
C THR A 113 -17.62 -7.01 10.29
N MET A 114 -16.54 -6.24 10.44
CA MET A 114 -15.22 -6.55 9.90
C MET A 114 -14.62 -7.83 10.53
N GLU A 115 -14.72 -7.99 11.83
CA GLU A 115 -14.15 -9.13 12.54
C GLU A 115 -14.79 -10.48 12.17
N PRO A 116 -16.12 -10.63 12.08
CA PRO A 116 -16.73 -11.86 11.57
C PRO A 116 -16.30 -12.21 10.15
N GLU A 117 -16.12 -11.24 9.26
CA GLU A 117 -15.65 -11.50 7.89
C GLU A 117 -14.18 -11.97 7.88
N ARG A 118 -13.32 -11.37 8.67
CA ARG A 118 -11.93 -11.81 8.86
C ARG A 118 -11.85 -13.26 9.35
N GLN A 119 -12.68 -13.63 10.30
CA GLN A 119 -12.74 -15.01 10.81
C GLN A 119 -13.14 -16.01 9.73
N LYS A 120 -14.12 -15.68 8.88
CA LYS A 120 -14.50 -16.53 7.74
C LYS A 120 -13.34 -16.75 6.77
N ILE A 121 -12.55 -15.71 6.50
CA ILE A 121 -11.35 -15.81 5.66
C ILE A 121 -10.33 -16.75 6.29
N ARG A 122 -10.01 -16.57 7.57
CA ARG A 122 -9.03 -17.41 8.28
C ARG A 122 -9.37 -18.90 8.28
N ILE A 123 -10.65 -19.24 8.41
CA ILE A 123 -11.09 -20.63 8.35
C ILE A 123 -10.76 -21.26 6.99
N LYS A 124 -10.84 -20.47 5.92
CA LYS A 124 -10.61 -20.93 4.54
C LYS A 124 -9.13 -20.85 4.11
N GLN A 125 -8.38 -19.94 4.73
CA GLN A 125 -6.97 -19.65 4.42
C GLN A 125 -6.13 -19.75 5.68
N PRO A 126 -5.61 -20.94 6.02
CA PRO A 126 -4.90 -21.18 7.29
C PRO A 126 -3.54 -20.45 7.39
N ASN A 127 -3.00 -19.95 6.29
CA ASN A 127 -1.79 -19.13 6.25
C ASN A 127 -2.05 -17.64 6.51
N ILE A 128 -3.27 -17.25 6.94
CA ILE A 128 -3.60 -15.89 7.35
C ILE A 128 -3.62 -15.80 8.88
N GLY A 129 -2.82 -14.86 9.40
CA GLY A 129 -2.86 -14.38 10.78
C GLY A 129 -3.53 -13.01 10.87
N TRP A 130 -3.58 -12.44 12.08
CA TRP A 130 -3.96 -11.04 12.25
C TRP A 130 -3.27 -10.37 13.41
N VAL A 131 -3.15 -9.05 13.27
CA VAL A 131 -2.53 -8.13 14.21
C VAL A 131 -3.54 -7.01 14.49
N THR A 132 -3.73 -6.69 15.76
CA THR A 132 -4.58 -5.57 16.17
C THR A 132 -3.76 -4.64 17.05
N THR A 133 -3.30 -3.53 16.47
CA THR A 133 -2.49 -2.50 17.11
C THR A 133 -2.78 -1.15 16.47
N THR A 134 -2.25 -0.06 17.02
CA THR A 134 -2.31 1.26 16.36
C THR A 134 -1.41 1.29 15.14
N TRP A 135 -1.52 2.35 14.30
CA TRP A 135 -0.73 2.51 13.09
C TRP A 135 0.77 2.65 13.37
N THR A 136 1.13 3.26 14.50
CA THR A 136 2.53 3.51 14.88
C THR A 136 3.15 2.41 15.73
N ASP A 137 2.34 1.50 16.31
CA ASP A 137 2.80 0.38 17.12
C ASP A 137 2.46 -0.98 16.50
N ILE A 138 2.61 -1.10 15.18
CA ILE A 138 2.34 -2.35 14.47
C ILE A 138 3.26 -3.45 15.00
N SER A 139 2.68 -4.54 15.51
CA SER A 139 3.44 -5.69 16.01
C SER A 139 4.13 -6.42 14.87
N GLY A 140 5.40 -6.66 15.02
CA GLY A 140 6.23 -7.42 14.07
C GLY A 140 7.71 -7.37 14.47
N ALA A 141 8.42 -8.48 14.35
CA ALA A 141 9.85 -8.47 14.60
C ALA A 141 10.59 -7.66 13.53
N PRO A 142 11.76 -7.08 13.83
CA PRO A 142 12.60 -6.46 12.82
C PRO A 142 12.94 -7.43 11.69
N ASN A 143 12.93 -6.94 10.45
CA ASN A 143 13.28 -7.71 9.25
C ASN A 143 12.49 -9.03 9.12
N SER A 144 11.20 -9.04 9.44
CA SER A 144 10.37 -10.24 9.43
C SER A 144 9.46 -10.37 8.20
N TYR A 145 9.17 -9.27 7.50
CA TYR A 145 8.30 -9.27 6.34
C TYR A 145 9.08 -9.08 5.04
N ASP A 146 8.67 -9.76 3.99
CA ASP A 146 9.13 -9.59 2.62
C ASP A 146 8.31 -8.50 1.92
N ILE A 147 7.02 -8.41 2.29
CA ILE A 147 6.04 -7.52 1.68
C ILE A 147 5.22 -6.82 2.76
N ILE A 148 5.00 -5.52 2.57
CA ILE A 148 3.99 -4.72 3.29
C ILE A 148 3.04 -4.15 2.24
N VAL A 149 1.74 -4.28 2.46
CA VAL A 149 0.71 -3.74 1.56
C VAL A 149 -0.16 -2.76 2.33
N MET A 150 -0.51 -1.64 1.70
CA MET A 150 -1.48 -0.66 2.19
C MET A 150 -2.41 -0.29 1.04
N GLY A 151 -3.69 -0.67 1.13
CA GLY A 151 -4.68 -0.40 0.09
C GLY A 151 -5.76 0.58 0.55
N GLN A 152 -5.70 1.83 0.08
CA GLN A 152 -6.66 2.91 0.37
C GLN A 152 -6.76 3.27 1.87
N VAL A 153 -5.63 3.26 2.58
CA VAL A 153 -5.60 3.46 4.03
C VAL A 153 -4.45 4.35 4.52
N TYR A 154 -3.51 4.71 3.65
CA TYR A 154 -2.36 5.49 4.08
C TYR A 154 -2.77 6.90 4.56
N HIS A 155 -3.82 7.48 3.96
CA HIS A 155 -4.40 8.75 4.40
C HIS A 155 -5.11 8.64 5.77
N ASP A 156 -5.61 7.46 6.17
CA ASP A 156 -6.36 7.27 7.40
C ASP A 156 -5.48 7.36 8.66
N VAL A 157 -4.19 7.10 8.55
CA VAL A 157 -3.23 7.25 9.65
C VAL A 157 -3.31 8.66 10.25
N PHE A 158 -3.29 9.68 9.39
CA PHE A 158 -3.42 11.07 9.82
C PHE A 158 -4.82 11.38 10.34
N LEU A 159 -5.87 10.81 9.74
CA LEU A 159 -7.26 11.00 10.18
C LEU A 159 -7.51 10.43 11.58
N GLU A 160 -6.83 9.35 11.95
CA GLU A 160 -6.88 8.79 13.31
C GLU A 160 -5.95 9.53 14.28
N GLY A 161 -5.30 10.61 13.85
CA GLY A 161 -4.44 11.45 14.70
C GLY A 161 -3.06 10.88 14.95
N GLU A 162 -2.64 9.88 14.15
CA GLU A 162 -1.30 9.28 14.24
C GLU A 162 -0.34 9.87 13.19
N SER A 163 0.93 9.56 13.32
CA SER A 163 2.00 10.08 12.46
C SER A 163 2.37 9.10 11.36
N ASN A 164 2.17 9.51 10.10
CA ASN A 164 2.67 8.74 8.96
C ASN A 164 4.19 8.54 9.00
N ASP A 165 4.96 9.54 9.44
CA ASP A 165 6.43 9.40 9.55
C ASP A 165 6.79 8.33 10.59
N ALA A 166 6.16 8.33 11.78
CA ALA A 166 6.39 7.30 12.80
C ALA A 166 5.96 5.90 12.33
N MET A 167 4.82 5.79 11.64
CA MET A 167 4.41 4.54 11.01
C MET A 167 5.46 4.08 9.99
N ASN A 168 5.93 4.94 9.12
CA ASN A 168 6.90 4.60 8.08
C ASN A 168 8.24 4.11 8.66
N GLU A 169 8.71 4.70 9.76
CA GLU A 169 9.87 4.20 10.50
C GLU A 169 9.63 2.78 11.01
N ARG A 170 8.42 2.51 11.50
CA ARG A 170 8.02 1.18 11.97
C ARG A 170 7.98 0.17 10.81
N LEU A 171 7.38 0.54 9.66
CA LEU A 171 7.36 -0.29 8.45
C LEU A 171 8.79 -0.59 7.98
N PHE A 172 9.67 0.42 8.00
CA PHE A 172 11.08 0.23 7.65
C PHE A 172 11.79 -0.77 8.56
N ALA A 173 11.55 -0.70 9.88
CA ALA A 173 12.14 -1.64 10.82
C ALA A 173 11.67 -3.08 10.60
N MET A 174 10.38 -3.29 10.30
CA MET A 174 9.77 -4.61 10.12
C MET A 174 10.12 -5.27 8.80
N LEU A 175 10.37 -4.49 7.75
CA LEU A 175 10.66 -5.00 6.42
C LEU A 175 12.09 -5.53 6.33
N LYS A 176 12.28 -6.66 5.66
CA LYS A 176 13.61 -7.20 5.34
C LYS A 176 14.36 -6.27 4.39
N PRO A 177 15.70 -6.20 4.44
CA PRO A 177 16.49 -5.60 3.36
C PRO A 177 16.11 -6.24 2.00
N GLY A 178 15.86 -5.43 0.98
CA GLY A 178 15.34 -5.86 -0.32
C GLY A 178 13.84 -6.18 -0.34
N GLY A 179 13.15 -6.11 0.80
CA GLY A 179 11.69 -6.21 0.86
C GLY A 179 11.01 -4.95 0.32
N ARG A 180 9.72 -5.05 0.07
CA ARG A 180 8.94 -3.97 -0.58
C ARG A 180 7.70 -3.56 0.18
N VAL A 181 7.40 -2.26 0.13
CA VAL A 181 6.11 -1.69 0.55
C VAL A 181 5.35 -1.30 -0.70
N VAL A 182 4.10 -1.72 -0.82
CA VAL A 182 3.20 -1.32 -1.91
C VAL A 182 2.04 -0.54 -1.32
N ILE A 183 1.91 0.71 -1.75
CA ILE A 183 0.86 1.62 -1.31
C ILE A 183 -0.02 1.94 -2.51
N GLU A 184 -1.32 1.64 -2.40
CA GLU A 184 -2.35 2.12 -3.31
C GLU A 184 -3.26 3.05 -2.53
N ASP A 185 -3.47 4.29 -3.02
CA ASP A 185 -4.36 5.22 -2.34
C ASP A 185 -5.05 6.18 -3.32
N HIS A 186 -6.09 6.85 -2.84
CA HIS A 186 -6.81 7.89 -3.57
C HIS A 186 -5.93 9.13 -3.71
N ASP A 187 -5.64 9.50 -4.96
CA ASP A 187 -4.75 10.61 -5.26
C ASP A 187 -5.41 11.97 -4.97
N ALA A 188 -4.65 12.86 -4.37
CA ALA A 188 -5.05 14.24 -4.08
C ALA A 188 -4.43 15.23 -5.06
N ILE A 189 -4.85 16.48 -4.98
CA ILE A 189 -4.16 17.60 -5.63
C ILE A 189 -2.90 17.91 -4.82
N GLU A 190 -1.72 17.81 -5.41
CA GLU A 190 -0.43 17.97 -4.72
C GLU A 190 -0.23 19.33 -4.04
N THR A 191 -0.85 20.38 -4.57
CA THR A 191 -0.77 21.73 -3.98
C THR A 191 -1.74 21.94 -2.82
N MET A 192 -2.61 20.97 -2.54
CA MET A 192 -3.59 21.05 -1.45
C MET A 192 -2.89 20.75 -0.11
N PRO A 193 -3.14 21.52 0.96
CA PRO A 193 -2.60 21.23 2.29
C PRO A 193 -2.98 19.82 2.77
N LEU A 194 -2.05 19.08 3.38
CA LEU A 194 -2.24 17.68 3.81
C LEU A 194 -3.52 17.48 4.62
N ALA A 195 -3.82 18.34 5.60
CA ALA A 195 -5.04 18.24 6.40
C ALA A 195 -6.33 18.32 5.56
N GLN A 196 -6.30 19.07 4.45
CA GLN A 196 -7.42 19.14 3.52
C GLN A 196 -7.49 17.90 2.64
N GLN A 197 -6.36 17.39 2.15
CA GLN A 197 -6.30 16.15 1.37
C GLN A 197 -6.93 15.00 2.16
N VAL A 198 -6.47 14.75 3.39
CA VAL A 198 -6.95 13.64 4.22
C VAL A 198 -8.40 13.82 4.67
N GLY A 199 -8.87 15.06 4.85
CA GLY A 199 -10.29 15.36 5.09
C GLY A 199 -11.21 14.98 3.91
N LEU A 200 -10.64 14.81 2.71
CA LEU A 200 -11.31 14.28 1.52
C LEU A 200 -11.11 12.77 1.34
N HIS A 201 -10.50 12.09 2.29
CA HIS A 201 -10.03 10.70 2.20
C HIS A 201 -9.11 10.48 0.99
N ARG A 202 -8.12 11.38 0.86
CA ARG A 202 -7.10 11.36 -0.19
C ARG A 202 -5.73 11.70 0.38
N ILE A 203 -4.71 11.32 -0.34
CA ILE A 203 -3.34 11.80 -0.12
C ILE A 203 -2.62 11.90 -1.46
N SER A 204 -1.78 12.92 -1.66
CA SER A 204 -1.05 13.04 -2.92
C SER A 204 0.07 11.99 -3.00
N HIS A 205 0.28 11.47 -4.20
CA HIS A 205 1.38 10.54 -4.45
C HIS A 205 2.76 11.17 -4.14
N GLY A 206 2.89 12.49 -4.32
CA GLY A 206 4.10 13.24 -3.96
C GLY A 206 4.34 13.29 -2.45
N ASP A 207 3.29 13.54 -1.63
CA ASP A 207 3.41 13.52 -0.17
C ASP A 207 3.81 12.13 0.34
N VAL A 208 3.19 11.06 -0.18
CA VAL A 208 3.55 9.68 0.15
C VAL A 208 4.98 9.38 -0.22
N ALA A 209 5.40 9.73 -1.45
CA ALA A 209 6.78 9.52 -1.89
C ALA A 209 7.78 10.24 -0.98
N GLY A 210 7.52 11.51 -0.64
CA GLY A 210 8.37 12.29 0.24
C GLY A 210 8.49 11.70 1.65
N GLN A 211 7.37 11.26 2.24
CA GLN A 211 7.33 10.66 3.58
C GLN A 211 8.09 9.32 3.61
N MET A 212 7.87 8.44 2.63
CA MET A 212 8.54 7.15 2.53
C MET A 212 10.06 7.28 2.30
N ILE A 213 10.48 8.23 1.44
CA ILE A 213 11.90 8.50 1.20
C ILE A 213 12.57 9.02 2.48
N ARG A 214 11.91 9.90 3.26
CA ARG A 214 12.45 10.36 4.56
C ARG A 214 12.64 9.21 5.55
N ALA A 215 11.78 8.19 5.52
CA ALA A 215 11.92 6.99 6.35
C ALA A 215 13.04 6.02 5.88
N GLY A 216 13.70 6.31 4.76
CA GLY A 216 14.83 5.53 4.24
C GLY A 216 14.51 4.58 3.08
N PHE A 217 13.28 4.56 2.61
CA PHE A 217 12.89 3.74 1.45
C PHE A 217 13.36 4.35 0.13
N THR A 218 13.52 3.50 -0.88
CA THR A 218 13.76 3.91 -2.27
C THR A 218 12.50 3.71 -3.09
N LEU A 219 12.00 4.75 -3.75
CA LEU A 219 10.89 4.63 -4.70
C LEU A 219 11.35 3.84 -5.93
N LYS A 220 10.66 2.75 -6.25
CA LYS A 220 10.94 1.89 -7.43
C LYS A 220 10.01 2.22 -8.58
N THR A 221 8.72 2.29 -8.30
CA THR A 221 7.71 2.65 -9.31
C THR A 221 6.61 3.52 -8.71
N MET A 222 6.05 4.39 -9.54
CA MET A 222 4.85 5.16 -9.27
C MET A 222 3.95 5.07 -10.49
N THR A 223 2.80 4.42 -10.34
CA THR A 223 1.81 4.26 -11.41
C THR A 223 0.57 5.06 -11.06
N LEU A 224 0.21 6.04 -11.88
CA LEU A 224 -1.01 6.81 -11.72
C LEU A 224 -2.17 6.10 -12.41
N LEU A 225 -3.25 5.89 -11.67
CA LEU A 225 -4.50 5.29 -12.13
C LEU A 225 -5.54 6.40 -12.27
N GLU A 226 -5.41 7.18 -13.35
CA GLU A 226 -6.28 8.32 -13.60
C GLU A 226 -7.65 7.89 -14.12
N SER A 227 -8.69 8.51 -13.59
CA SER A 227 -10.09 8.35 -14.00
C SER A 227 -10.57 9.59 -14.73
N THR A 228 -11.32 9.42 -15.79
CA THR A 228 -11.99 10.55 -16.48
C THR A 228 -13.18 11.10 -15.71
N HIS A 229 -13.54 10.52 -14.58
CA HIS A 229 -14.76 10.81 -13.82
C HIS A 229 -14.49 11.42 -12.45
N ASP A 230 -13.23 11.51 -12.03
CA ASP A 230 -12.86 12.05 -10.72
C ASP A 230 -12.69 13.58 -10.76
N ASP A 231 -13.11 14.21 -9.67
CA ASP A 231 -12.73 15.56 -9.32
C ASP A 231 -12.11 15.52 -7.93
N ARG A 232 -10.79 15.59 -7.88
CA ARG A 232 -9.99 15.47 -6.65
C ARG A 232 -10.28 16.54 -5.59
N ARG A 233 -11.14 17.53 -5.89
CA ARG A 233 -11.61 18.53 -4.93
C ARG A 233 -12.71 18.00 -4.01
N PHE A 234 -13.23 16.81 -4.27
CA PHE A 234 -14.33 16.23 -3.51
C PHE A 234 -13.92 14.95 -2.79
N ASN A 235 -14.65 14.67 -1.70
CA ASN A 235 -14.51 13.44 -0.94
C ASN A 235 -14.78 12.21 -1.83
N VAL A 236 -13.99 11.15 -1.64
CA VAL A 236 -14.05 9.91 -2.42
C VAL A 236 -15.39 9.18 -2.32
N PHE A 237 -16.14 9.42 -1.25
CA PHE A 237 -17.48 8.82 -1.04
C PHE A 237 -18.60 9.56 -1.72
N ARG A 238 -18.31 10.66 -2.43
CA ARG A 238 -19.32 11.42 -3.16
C ARG A 238 -20.05 10.52 -4.16
N PRO A 239 -21.41 10.57 -4.22
CA PRO A 239 -22.17 9.85 -5.24
C PRO A 239 -21.65 10.15 -6.67
N GLY A 240 -21.46 9.12 -7.47
CA GLY A 240 -20.98 9.22 -8.85
C GLY A 240 -19.45 9.11 -9.04
N VAL A 241 -18.64 9.34 -7.98
CA VAL A 241 -17.19 9.14 -8.04
C VAL A 241 -16.71 7.96 -7.21
N ARG A 242 -17.50 7.49 -6.25
CA ARG A 242 -17.17 6.33 -5.43
C ARG A 242 -16.80 5.12 -6.31
N GLY A 243 -15.61 4.54 -6.08
CA GLY A 243 -15.05 3.45 -6.88
C GLY A 243 -14.50 3.87 -8.26
N ARG A 244 -14.46 5.18 -8.57
CA ARG A 244 -13.94 5.73 -9.83
C ARG A 244 -12.98 6.89 -9.60
N THR A 245 -12.37 6.93 -8.44
CA THR A 245 -11.42 7.97 -8.06
C THR A 245 -10.08 7.79 -8.76
N ASP A 246 -9.39 8.90 -8.99
CA ASP A 246 -7.97 8.87 -9.31
C ASP A 246 -7.21 8.24 -8.15
N ARG A 247 -6.28 7.37 -8.47
CA ARG A 247 -5.45 6.65 -7.50
C ARG A 247 -4.03 6.55 -8.01
N PHE A 248 -3.15 6.12 -7.14
CA PHE A 248 -1.79 5.72 -7.51
C PHE A 248 -1.46 4.36 -6.89
N VAL A 249 -0.50 3.68 -7.50
CA VAL A 249 0.16 2.50 -6.92
C VAL A 249 1.65 2.80 -6.88
N ALA A 250 2.21 2.85 -5.67
CA ALA A 250 3.62 3.12 -5.42
C ALA A 250 4.30 1.89 -4.84
N VAL A 251 5.48 1.55 -5.35
CA VAL A 251 6.34 0.49 -4.83
C VAL A 251 7.60 1.12 -4.25
N PHE A 252 7.85 0.87 -2.98
CA PHE A 252 9.04 1.27 -2.26
C PHE A 252 9.84 0.05 -1.84
N GLU A 253 11.14 0.15 -1.87
CA GLU A 253 12.05 -0.92 -1.46
C GLU A 253 12.90 -0.48 -0.28
N LYS A 254 13.08 -1.36 0.71
CA LYS A 254 14.10 -1.16 1.73
C LYS A 254 15.46 -1.50 1.13
N PRO A 255 16.42 -0.56 1.09
CA PRO A 255 17.76 -0.83 0.57
C PRO A 255 18.41 -2.06 1.22
N LEU A 256 19.26 -2.75 0.46
CA LEU A 256 20.01 -3.92 0.97
C LEU A 256 21.02 -3.54 2.05
N LYS A 257 21.48 -2.28 2.04
CA LYS A 257 22.40 -1.69 3.03
C LYS A 257 22.17 -0.18 3.12
#